data_b9245bcc9e4eab7238826f2c10cf89eb
#
_entry.id   b9245bcc9e4eab7238826f2c10cf89eb
#
_cell.length_a   1.000
_cell.length_b   1.000
_cell.length_c   1.000
_cell.angle_alpha   90.00
_cell.angle_beta   90.00
_cell.angle_gamma   90.00
#
_symmetry.space_group_name_H-M   'P 1'
#
loop_
_entity.id
_entity.type
_entity.pdbx_description
1 polymer ?
#
loop_
_entity_poly.entity_id
_entity_poly.type
_entity_poly.pdbx_seq_one_letter_code
_entity_poly.pdbx_strand_id
1 'polypeptide(L)'
;MSRIHLLPLVCVSAALSGLVSPALSPALSPALSKEPAAGPTLDCANAMSTYEMNTCADRDFAAADAKLNGTYKLALQHIAANGGEKPYDSKSWEAAMRASQRAWVAFRDADCKDLEPMAWDGGTGTTVAVLGCMTQMTRTRTKELQERYALN
;
A
#
# COMPACT_ATOMS: atom_id res chain seq x y z
N MET A 1 26.35 41.46 -15.14
CA MET A 1 26.72 42.39 -14.08
C MET A 1 25.50 42.64 -13.22
N SER A 2 25.37 41.96 -12.11
CA SER A 2 24.33 42.25 -11.09
C SER A 2 24.85 41.83 -9.73
N ARG A 3 24.90 42.82 -8.84
CA ARG A 3 25.58 42.77 -7.56
C ARG A 3 24.74 42.05 -6.51
N ILE A 4 25.39 41.12 -5.81
CA ILE A 4 24.86 40.46 -4.62
C ILE A 4 25.12 41.36 -3.43
N HIS A 5 24.07 41.82 -2.72
CA HIS A 5 24.16 42.52 -1.45
C HIS A 5 24.15 41.53 -0.29
N LEU A 6 25.27 41.43 0.43
CA LEU A 6 25.36 40.79 1.73
C LEU A 6 24.83 41.77 2.79
N LEU A 7 23.89 41.30 3.62
CA LEU A 7 23.49 41.95 4.89
C LEU A 7 24.14 41.21 6.06
N PRO A 8 24.68 41.93 7.06
CA PRO A 8 25.31 41.31 8.22
C PRO A 8 24.28 40.88 9.26
N LEU A 9 24.52 39.70 9.84
CA LEU A 9 23.80 39.12 10.96
C LEU A 9 24.27 39.82 12.25
N VAL A 10 23.35 40.47 12.95
CA VAL A 10 23.59 41.03 14.31
C VAL A 10 23.23 39.97 15.34
N CYS A 11 24.25 39.47 16.06
CA CYS A 11 24.06 38.66 17.26
C CYS A 11 23.66 39.54 18.45
N VAL A 12 22.46 39.32 18.98
CA VAL A 12 22.07 39.88 20.30
C VAL A 12 22.09 38.73 21.30
N SER A 13 23.10 38.78 22.19
CA SER A 13 23.20 37.91 23.35
C SER A 13 22.39 38.51 24.49
N ALA A 14 21.32 37.84 24.93
CA ALA A 14 20.62 38.15 26.17
C ALA A 14 20.85 37.01 27.17
N ALA A 15 21.66 37.27 28.16
CA ALA A 15 21.81 36.44 29.35
C ALA A 15 20.64 36.70 30.30
N LEU A 16 19.83 35.70 30.61
CA LEU A 16 18.88 35.73 31.72
C LEU A 16 19.16 34.56 32.66
N SER A 17 19.70 34.89 33.80
CA SER A 17 19.78 34.05 34.99
C SER A 17 18.37 33.90 35.56
N GLY A 18 17.85 32.69 35.71
CA GLY A 18 16.52 32.45 36.25
C GLY A 18 16.41 31.09 36.95
N LEU A 19 16.56 31.11 38.27
CA LEU A 19 15.89 30.29 39.30
C LEU A 19 15.54 28.84 38.96
N VAL A 20 16.32 27.94 39.54
CA VAL A 20 16.02 26.50 39.62
C VAL A 20 14.87 26.27 40.61
N SER A 21 13.68 25.97 40.13
CA SER A 21 12.59 25.40 40.92
C SER A 21 12.63 23.87 40.79
N PRO A 22 12.53 23.10 41.88
CA PRO A 22 12.40 21.65 41.80
C PRO A 22 10.98 21.30 41.33
N ALA A 23 10.84 20.90 40.09
CA ALA A 23 9.60 20.39 39.54
C ALA A 23 9.34 18.98 40.14
N LEU A 24 8.24 18.84 40.89
CA LEU A 24 7.61 17.55 41.21
C LEU A 24 7.31 16.82 39.91
N SER A 25 8.01 15.72 39.66
CA SER A 25 7.68 14.80 38.57
C SER A 25 6.38 14.08 38.89
N PRO A 26 5.30 14.22 38.09
CA PRO A 26 4.18 13.32 38.19
C PRO A 26 4.63 11.94 37.73
N ALA A 27 4.50 10.94 38.60
CA ALA A 27 4.69 9.54 38.25
C ALA A 27 3.74 9.19 37.09
N LEU A 28 4.30 8.98 35.89
CA LEU A 28 3.57 8.39 34.79
C LEU A 28 3.24 6.93 35.17
N SER A 29 2.00 6.70 35.60
CA SER A 29 1.45 5.34 35.66
C SER A 29 1.45 4.79 34.23
N PRO A 30 2.00 3.58 33.98
CA PRO A 30 1.85 2.95 32.69
C PRO A 30 0.36 2.67 32.48
N ALA A 31 -0.28 3.42 31.58
CA ALA A 31 -1.58 3.09 31.08
C ALA A 31 -1.46 1.69 30.45
N LEU A 32 -2.03 0.70 31.12
CA LEU A 32 -2.17 -0.66 30.59
C LEU A 32 -3.07 -0.55 29.37
N SER A 33 -2.47 -0.41 28.19
CA SER A 33 -3.19 -0.49 26.92
C SER A 33 -3.73 -1.91 26.83
N LYS A 34 -5.01 -2.08 27.22
CA LYS A 34 -5.73 -3.32 27.01
C LYS A 34 -5.81 -3.53 25.50
N GLU A 35 -4.95 -4.39 24.97
CA GLU A 35 -5.06 -4.88 23.60
C GLU A 35 -6.51 -5.33 23.38
N PRO A 36 -7.20 -4.87 22.32
CA PRO A 36 -8.53 -5.36 22.03
C PRO A 36 -8.42 -6.87 21.88
N ALA A 37 -9.18 -7.60 22.71
CA ALA A 37 -9.24 -9.06 22.64
C ALA A 37 -9.55 -9.41 21.17
N ALA A 38 -8.65 -10.17 20.53
CA ALA A 38 -8.89 -10.69 19.20
C ALA A 38 -10.23 -11.42 19.25
N GLY A 39 -11.24 -10.89 18.55
CA GLY A 39 -12.53 -11.55 18.43
C GLY A 39 -12.35 -12.97 17.89
N PRO A 40 -13.35 -13.85 17.99
CA PRO A 40 -13.24 -15.22 17.52
C PRO A 40 -12.70 -15.22 16.09
N THR A 41 -11.63 -15.98 15.84
CA THR A 41 -11.02 -16.10 14.53
C THR A 41 -12.04 -16.70 13.57
N LEU A 42 -12.43 -15.93 12.53
CA LEU A 42 -13.39 -16.38 11.55
C LEU A 42 -12.82 -17.60 10.80
N ASP A 43 -13.57 -18.70 10.81
CA ASP A 43 -13.25 -19.90 10.05
C ASP A 43 -13.73 -19.77 8.60
N CYS A 44 -12.82 -19.40 7.70
CA CYS A 44 -13.15 -19.21 6.31
C CYS A 44 -13.40 -20.51 5.54
N ALA A 45 -13.01 -21.67 6.07
CA ALA A 45 -13.33 -22.96 5.46
C ALA A 45 -14.80 -23.35 5.64
N ASN A 46 -15.45 -22.81 6.67
CA ASN A 46 -16.84 -23.08 7.04
C ASN A 46 -17.71 -21.82 7.05
N ALA A 47 -17.36 -20.80 6.31
CA ALA A 47 -18.14 -19.56 6.22
C ALA A 47 -19.52 -19.84 5.59
N MET A 48 -20.60 -19.62 6.35
CA MET A 48 -21.98 -19.94 5.93
C MET A 48 -22.86 -18.70 5.75
N SER A 49 -22.55 -17.63 6.43
CA SER A 49 -23.30 -16.36 6.32
C SER A 49 -22.68 -15.45 5.26
N THR A 50 -23.47 -14.58 4.65
CA THR A 50 -23.00 -13.54 3.73
C THR A 50 -21.91 -12.68 4.36
N TYR A 51 -22.05 -12.34 5.64
CA TYR A 51 -21.04 -11.57 6.36
C TYR A 51 -19.70 -12.31 6.44
N GLU A 52 -19.71 -13.59 6.81
CA GLU A 52 -18.51 -14.42 6.90
C GLU A 52 -17.85 -14.58 5.53
N MET A 53 -18.64 -14.90 4.49
CA MET A 53 -18.14 -15.04 3.13
C MET A 53 -17.50 -13.75 2.61
N ASN A 54 -18.16 -12.60 2.81
CA ASN A 54 -17.62 -11.31 2.42
C ASN A 54 -16.32 -11.00 3.16
N THR A 55 -16.26 -11.26 4.48
CA THR A 55 -15.07 -11.01 5.30
C THR A 55 -13.90 -11.89 4.87
N CYS A 56 -14.17 -13.14 4.51
CA CYS A 56 -13.14 -14.07 4.02
C CYS A 56 -12.63 -13.65 2.63
N ALA A 57 -13.53 -13.27 1.73
CA ALA A 57 -13.16 -12.78 0.40
C ALA A 57 -12.32 -11.48 0.46
N ASP A 58 -12.66 -10.58 1.39
CA ASP A 58 -11.87 -9.35 1.63
C ASP A 58 -10.44 -9.66 2.12
N ARG A 59 -10.30 -10.60 3.07
CA ARG A 59 -8.98 -11.07 3.53
C ARG A 59 -8.15 -11.68 2.40
N ASP A 60 -8.79 -12.49 1.55
CA ASP A 60 -8.13 -13.12 0.41
C ASP A 60 -7.66 -12.09 -0.62
N PHE A 61 -8.48 -11.07 -0.88
CA PHE A 61 -8.10 -9.97 -1.75
C PHE A 61 -6.96 -9.14 -1.13
N ALA A 62 -7.06 -8.78 0.14
CA ALA A 62 -6.01 -8.03 0.82
C ALA A 62 -4.65 -8.77 0.79
N ALA A 63 -4.66 -10.08 1.00
CA ALA A 63 -3.46 -10.90 0.92
C ALA A 63 -2.88 -10.96 -0.51
N ALA A 64 -3.74 -11.09 -1.52
CA ALA A 64 -3.32 -11.09 -2.92
C ALA A 64 -2.74 -9.71 -3.34
N ASP A 65 -3.38 -8.62 -2.93
CA ASP A 65 -2.92 -7.25 -3.22
C ASP A 65 -1.59 -6.95 -2.54
N ALA A 66 -1.41 -7.33 -1.28
CA ALA A 66 -0.13 -7.20 -0.58
C ALA A 66 1.00 -7.96 -1.31
N LYS A 67 0.72 -9.18 -1.80
CA LYS A 67 1.68 -9.97 -2.58
C LYS A 67 2.01 -9.31 -3.91
N LEU A 68 1.02 -8.79 -4.63
CA LEU A 68 1.24 -8.05 -5.89
C LEU A 68 2.11 -6.81 -5.64
N ASN A 69 1.82 -6.04 -4.62
CA ASN A 69 2.59 -4.84 -4.27
C ASN A 69 4.06 -5.17 -3.94
N GLY A 70 4.31 -6.27 -3.22
CA GLY A 70 5.66 -6.79 -2.97
C GLY A 70 6.37 -7.19 -4.27
N THR A 71 5.71 -7.97 -5.12
CA THR A 71 6.25 -8.40 -6.42
C THR A 71 6.52 -7.22 -7.35
N TYR A 72 5.62 -6.24 -7.41
CA TYR A 72 5.81 -5.02 -8.19
C TYR A 72 7.05 -4.23 -7.73
N LYS A 73 7.28 -4.13 -6.42
CA LYS A 73 8.49 -3.50 -5.86
C LYS A 73 9.76 -4.22 -6.31
N LEU A 74 9.76 -5.55 -6.29
CA LEU A 74 10.89 -6.35 -6.77
C LEU A 74 11.12 -6.16 -8.28
N ALA A 75 10.05 -6.09 -9.07
CA ALA A 75 10.14 -5.80 -10.50
C ALA A 75 10.78 -4.42 -10.79
N LEU A 76 10.43 -3.39 -10.02
CA LEU A 76 11.06 -2.08 -10.13
C LEU A 76 12.56 -2.12 -9.74
N GLN A 77 12.94 -2.89 -8.73
CA GLN A 77 14.34 -3.10 -8.37
C GLN A 77 15.11 -3.81 -9.49
N HIS A 78 14.52 -4.84 -10.11
CA HIS A 78 15.10 -5.52 -11.27
C HIS A 78 15.32 -4.54 -12.43
N ILE A 79 14.33 -3.71 -12.75
CA ILE A 79 14.42 -2.68 -13.81
C ILE A 79 15.54 -1.69 -13.51
N ALA A 80 15.66 -1.22 -12.27
CA ALA A 80 16.69 -0.28 -11.86
C ALA A 80 18.11 -0.86 -12.03
N ALA A 81 18.27 -2.17 -11.80
CA ALA A 81 19.57 -2.87 -11.91
C ALA A 81 19.94 -3.27 -13.34
N ASN A 82 18.96 -3.41 -14.26
CA ASN A 82 19.16 -4.00 -15.59
C ASN A 82 18.81 -3.07 -16.76
N GLY A 83 18.64 -1.77 -16.52
CA GLY A 83 18.38 -0.80 -17.59
C GLY A 83 19.58 -0.63 -18.50
N GLY A 84 19.34 -0.61 -19.81
CA GLY A 84 20.35 -0.38 -20.84
C GLY A 84 20.60 1.11 -21.12
N GLU A 85 21.02 1.40 -22.35
CA GLU A 85 21.22 2.76 -22.85
C GLU A 85 19.91 3.35 -23.39
N LYS A 86 19.85 4.68 -23.49
CA LYS A 86 18.69 5.38 -24.08
C LYS A 86 18.40 4.87 -25.49
N PRO A 87 17.11 4.75 -25.86
CA PRO A 87 15.90 5.12 -25.09
C PRO A 87 15.40 4.04 -24.12
N TYR A 88 16.13 2.95 -23.93
CA TYR A 88 15.74 1.77 -23.14
C TYR A 88 16.42 1.73 -21.76
N ASP A 89 16.79 2.88 -21.25
CA ASP A 89 17.40 3.03 -19.92
C ASP A 89 16.43 2.69 -18.77
N SER A 90 16.96 2.48 -17.59
CA SER A 90 16.15 2.11 -16.40
C SER A 90 15.06 3.13 -16.10
N LYS A 91 15.29 4.43 -16.33
CA LYS A 91 14.29 5.47 -16.11
C LYS A 91 13.10 5.34 -17.06
N SER A 92 13.38 5.14 -18.35
CA SER A 92 12.35 4.96 -19.39
C SER A 92 11.57 3.66 -19.15
N TRP A 93 12.27 2.59 -18.78
CA TRP A 93 11.66 1.30 -18.46
C TRP A 93 10.79 1.37 -17.20
N GLU A 94 11.25 2.02 -16.13
CA GLU A 94 10.46 2.25 -14.92
C GLU A 94 9.20 3.07 -15.20
N ALA A 95 9.29 4.13 -16.02
CA ALA A 95 8.15 4.94 -16.41
C ALA A 95 7.10 4.12 -17.16
N ALA A 96 7.53 3.26 -18.09
CA ALA A 96 6.66 2.34 -18.83
C ALA A 96 6.00 1.30 -17.89
N MET A 97 6.76 0.73 -16.95
CA MET A 97 6.24 -0.22 -15.97
C MET A 97 5.18 0.41 -15.07
N ARG A 98 5.42 1.62 -14.57
CA ARG A 98 4.45 2.38 -13.76
C ARG A 98 3.18 2.70 -14.53
N ALA A 99 3.30 3.09 -15.81
CA ALA A 99 2.15 3.34 -16.67
C ALA A 99 1.35 2.06 -16.92
N SER A 100 2.02 0.94 -17.24
CA SER A 100 1.40 -0.36 -17.43
C SER A 100 0.64 -0.83 -16.17
N GLN A 101 1.24 -0.68 -15.00
CA GLN A 101 0.60 -1.12 -13.76
C GLN A 101 -0.64 -0.26 -13.43
N ARG A 102 -0.60 1.05 -13.66
CA ARG A 102 -1.80 1.90 -13.48
C ARG A 102 -2.93 1.51 -14.44
N ALA A 103 -2.61 1.28 -15.70
CA ALA A 103 -3.60 0.86 -16.70
C ALA A 103 -4.21 -0.51 -16.35
N TRP A 104 -3.38 -1.44 -15.85
CA TRP A 104 -3.85 -2.74 -15.40
C TRP A 104 -4.78 -2.62 -14.18
N VAL A 105 -4.46 -1.79 -13.19
CA VAL A 105 -5.35 -1.55 -12.02
C VAL A 105 -6.69 -0.98 -12.48
N ALA A 106 -6.68 0.01 -13.40
CA ALA A 106 -7.90 0.58 -13.94
C ALA A 106 -8.76 -0.47 -14.68
N PHE A 107 -8.12 -1.34 -15.48
CA PHE A 107 -8.81 -2.43 -16.14
C PHE A 107 -9.41 -3.43 -15.14
N ARG A 108 -8.62 -3.92 -14.16
CA ARG A 108 -9.12 -4.81 -13.11
C ARG A 108 -10.33 -4.23 -12.40
N ASP A 109 -10.23 -2.94 -12.02
CA ASP A 109 -11.29 -2.29 -11.25
C ASP A 109 -12.56 -2.12 -12.07
N ALA A 110 -12.47 -1.77 -13.36
CA ALA A 110 -13.61 -1.68 -14.25
C ALA A 110 -14.26 -3.06 -14.50
N ASP A 111 -13.44 -4.09 -14.73
CA ASP A 111 -13.93 -5.45 -14.96
C ASP A 111 -14.63 -6.02 -13.72
N CYS A 112 -13.99 -5.91 -12.55
CA CYS A 112 -14.50 -6.55 -11.34
C CYS A 112 -15.53 -5.69 -10.57
N LYS A 113 -15.40 -4.36 -10.55
CA LYS A 113 -16.29 -3.51 -9.75
C LYS A 113 -17.49 -3.00 -10.53
N ASP A 114 -17.35 -2.84 -11.86
CA ASP A 114 -18.42 -2.29 -12.69
C ASP A 114 -19.12 -3.38 -13.51
N LEU A 115 -18.38 -4.31 -14.14
CA LEU A 115 -18.96 -5.34 -14.99
C LEU A 115 -19.47 -6.55 -14.19
N GLU A 116 -18.69 -7.08 -13.25
CA GLU A 116 -19.07 -8.29 -12.47
C GLU A 116 -20.41 -8.14 -11.74
N PRO A 117 -20.77 -6.98 -11.11
CA PRO A 117 -22.06 -6.78 -10.48
C PRO A 117 -23.26 -6.93 -11.43
N MET A 118 -23.09 -6.67 -12.74
CA MET A 118 -24.13 -6.81 -13.73
C MET A 118 -24.55 -8.27 -13.91
N ALA A 119 -23.61 -9.21 -13.79
CA ALA A 119 -23.91 -10.66 -13.85
C ALA A 119 -24.66 -11.18 -12.61
N TRP A 120 -24.66 -10.40 -11.51
CA TRP A 120 -25.28 -10.79 -10.24
C TRP A 120 -26.57 -9.99 -9.91
N ASP A 121 -27.00 -9.11 -10.79
CA ASP A 121 -28.19 -8.24 -10.60
C ASP A 121 -28.21 -7.53 -9.23
N GLY A 122 -27.02 -7.23 -8.66
CA GLY A 122 -26.89 -6.61 -7.34
C GLY A 122 -27.31 -7.50 -6.16
N GLY A 123 -27.43 -8.81 -6.36
CA GLY A 123 -27.82 -9.77 -5.31
C GLY A 123 -26.79 -9.89 -4.18
N THR A 124 -27.14 -10.61 -3.11
CA THR A 124 -26.30 -10.74 -1.88
C THR A 124 -24.95 -11.39 -2.11
N GLY A 125 -24.77 -12.14 -3.21
CA GLY A 125 -23.48 -12.73 -3.64
C GLY A 125 -22.52 -11.76 -4.34
N THR A 126 -23.00 -10.58 -4.76
CA THR A 126 -22.22 -9.62 -5.56
C THR A 126 -20.88 -9.25 -4.92
N THR A 127 -20.85 -8.99 -3.62
CA THR A 127 -19.61 -8.61 -2.92
C THR A 127 -18.55 -9.72 -3.01
N VAL A 128 -18.93 -10.96 -2.76
CA VAL A 128 -18.02 -12.11 -2.86
C VAL A 128 -17.53 -12.29 -4.30
N ALA A 129 -18.42 -12.13 -5.29
CA ALA A 129 -18.06 -12.24 -6.70
C ALA A 129 -17.04 -11.18 -7.12
N VAL A 130 -17.30 -9.90 -6.77
CA VAL A 130 -16.38 -8.77 -7.01
C VAL A 130 -15.01 -9.02 -6.38
N LEU A 131 -14.98 -9.38 -5.09
CA LEU A 131 -13.71 -9.65 -4.38
C LEU A 131 -13.00 -10.90 -4.94
N GLY A 132 -13.74 -11.92 -5.36
CA GLY A 132 -13.22 -13.11 -6.03
C GLY A 132 -12.56 -12.77 -7.38
N CYS A 133 -13.23 -11.97 -8.21
CA CYS A 133 -12.71 -11.45 -9.47
C CYS A 133 -11.42 -10.66 -9.23
N MET A 134 -11.44 -9.69 -8.33
CA MET A 134 -10.27 -8.88 -7.98
C MET A 134 -9.10 -9.73 -7.48
N THR A 135 -9.37 -10.73 -6.64
CA THR A 135 -8.37 -11.66 -6.11
C THR A 135 -7.73 -12.46 -7.23
N GLN A 136 -8.54 -13.05 -8.12
CA GLN A 136 -8.06 -13.86 -9.22
C GLN A 136 -7.19 -13.04 -10.17
N MET A 137 -7.64 -11.88 -10.61
CA MET A 137 -6.86 -11.01 -11.49
C MET A 137 -5.56 -10.56 -10.84
N THR A 138 -5.60 -10.22 -9.55
CA THR A 138 -4.42 -9.79 -8.79
C THR A 138 -3.38 -10.91 -8.65
N ARG A 139 -3.81 -12.14 -8.40
CA ARG A 139 -2.93 -13.33 -8.38
C ARG A 139 -2.31 -13.59 -9.75
N THR A 140 -3.10 -13.49 -10.82
CA THR A 140 -2.60 -13.63 -12.20
C THR A 140 -1.55 -12.58 -12.51
N ARG A 141 -1.81 -11.32 -12.18
CA ARG A 141 -0.84 -10.23 -12.39
C ARG A 141 0.46 -10.43 -11.61
N THR A 142 0.35 -10.92 -10.39
CA THR A 142 1.52 -11.27 -9.57
C THR A 142 2.40 -12.29 -10.29
N LYS A 143 1.78 -13.37 -10.80
CA LYS A 143 2.48 -14.42 -11.54
C LYS A 143 3.14 -13.89 -12.82
N GLU A 144 2.42 -13.08 -13.61
CA GLU A 144 2.97 -12.44 -14.82
C GLU A 144 4.22 -11.60 -14.52
N LEU A 145 4.21 -10.83 -13.44
CA LEU A 145 5.37 -10.04 -13.05
C LEU A 145 6.52 -10.92 -12.56
N GLN A 146 6.25 -11.97 -11.79
CA GLN A 146 7.25 -12.92 -11.36
C GLN A 146 7.94 -13.59 -12.54
N GLU A 147 7.17 -14.10 -13.50
CA GLU A 147 7.69 -14.77 -14.70
C GLU A 147 8.49 -13.80 -15.59
N ARG A 148 7.96 -12.60 -15.83
CA ARG A 148 8.58 -11.59 -16.71
C ARG A 148 9.94 -11.13 -16.21
N TYR A 149 10.12 -11.02 -14.92
CA TYR A 149 11.33 -10.46 -14.28
C TYR A 149 12.14 -11.54 -13.54
N ALA A 150 11.80 -12.82 -13.68
CA ALA A 150 12.45 -13.96 -13.00
C ALA A 150 12.59 -13.73 -11.48
N LEU A 151 11.51 -13.26 -10.84
CA LEU A 151 11.46 -12.97 -9.40
C LEU A 151 11.10 -14.25 -8.64
N ASN A 152 12.10 -14.92 -8.05
CA ASN A 152 11.94 -16.14 -7.24
C ASN A 152 11.93 -15.81 -5.75
#